data_423be03f5809c27d59eb963850ec209d
#
_entry.id   423be03f5809c27d59eb963850ec209d
#
_cell.length_a   1.000
_cell.length_b   1.000
_cell.length_c   1.000
_cell.angle_alpha   90.00
_cell.angle_beta   90.00
_cell.angle_gamma   90.00
#
_symmetry.space_group_name_H-M   'P 1'
#
loop_
_entity.id
_entity.type
_entity.pdbx_description
1 polymer ?
#
loop_
_entity_poly.entity_id
_entity_poly.type
_entity_poly.pdbx_seq_one_letter_code
_entity_poly.pdbx_strand_id
1 'polypeptide(L)'
;MATAKKGGARLALGAHIADVFFAEPLFDALPDVVFFVKDAQGRYVVVNQTLVKRCGLKHKDALLGRTSAEVFARPFGQNYLAQDEAVLAGGAEIEDQLELHLYPNRDPGWCLTRKTALRDASGAIVGLTGISRDLAMEDRKNSAYHKVAAAARLIQERYDQPLPLPELARTANMSVAQLERYFLRIYQLTPRQVIIKTRLDAASRMLAGEGSVAEIALACGYGDHSAFTRQFRATVGVTPTQYRRVTAGA
;
A
#
# COMPACT_ATOMS: atom_id res chain seq x y z
N MET A 1 20.68 27.28 16.91
CA MET A 1 19.62 28.22 17.37
C MET A 1 18.35 28.28 16.48
N ALA A 2 18.36 27.83 15.25
CA ALA A 2 17.17 27.88 14.36
C ALA A 2 16.09 26.81 14.64
N THR A 3 16.46 25.66 15.18
CA THR A 3 15.55 24.54 15.50
C THR A 3 14.67 24.81 16.72
N ALA A 4 15.18 25.52 17.72
CA ALA A 4 14.43 25.86 18.94
C ALA A 4 13.30 26.88 18.68
N LYS A 5 13.48 27.82 17.74
CA LYS A 5 12.43 28.80 17.39
C LYS A 5 11.24 28.16 16.62
N LYS A 6 11.50 27.12 15.82
CA LYS A 6 10.43 26.41 15.09
C LYS A 6 9.56 25.56 16.01
N GLY A 7 10.14 24.96 17.07
CA GLY A 7 9.38 24.20 18.06
C GLY A 7 8.44 25.06 18.90
N GLY A 8 8.87 26.26 19.30
CA GLY A 8 8.06 27.17 20.09
C GLY A 8 6.80 27.66 19.36
N ALA A 9 6.88 27.96 18.06
CA ALA A 9 5.71 28.37 17.27
C ALA A 9 4.67 27.25 17.11
N ARG A 10 5.10 25.99 16.95
CA ARG A 10 4.19 24.84 16.88
C ARG A 10 3.45 24.61 18.20
N LEU A 11 4.15 24.71 19.33
CA LEU A 11 3.57 24.56 20.66
C LEU A 11 2.57 25.69 20.96
N ALA A 12 2.91 26.93 20.59
CA ALA A 12 2.03 28.09 20.78
C ALA A 12 0.73 27.96 19.97
N LEU A 13 0.83 27.56 18.69
CA LEU A 13 -0.35 27.33 17.85
C LEU A 13 -1.18 26.17 18.39
N GLY A 14 -0.54 25.06 18.77
CA GLY A 14 -1.21 23.86 19.30
C GLY A 14 -2.03 24.14 20.56
N ALA A 15 -1.59 25.07 21.41
CA ALA A 15 -2.32 25.46 22.61
C ALA A 15 -3.64 26.19 22.31
N HIS A 16 -3.84 26.72 21.12
CA HIS A 16 -5.04 27.43 20.69
C HIS A 16 -5.96 26.59 19.78
N ILE A 17 -5.54 25.40 19.38
CA ILE A 17 -6.34 24.49 18.55
C ILE A 17 -7.15 23.60 19.48
N ALA A 18 -8.48 23.76 19.44
CA ALA A 18 -9.40 22.99 20.28
C ALA A 18 -9.46 21.50 19.86
N ASP A 19 -9.29 21.22 18.57
CA ASP A 19 -9.28 19.87 18.01
C ASP A 19 -7.91 19.54 17.45
N VAL A 20 -7.25 18.54 18.02
CA VAL A 20 -5.94 18.04 17.55
C VAL A 20 -6.00 17.44 16.12
N PHE A 21 -7.19 17.09 15.67
CA PHE A 21 -7.45 16.54 14.33
C PHE A 21 -8.01 17.57 13.34
N PHE A 22 -7.75 18.85 13.56
CA PHE A 22 -8.21 19.97 12.72
C PHE A 22 -7.94 19.79 11.22
N ALA A 23 -6.98 18.97 10.85
CA ALA A 23 -6.63 18.70 9.46
C ALA A 23 -7.51 17.60 8.80
N GLU A 24 -8.38 16.92 9.55
CA GLU A 24 -9.22 15.84 9.04
C GLU A 24 -10.05 16.25 7.80
N PRO A 25 -10.69 17.43 7.74
CA PRO A 25 -11.44 17.86 6.56
C PRO A 25 -10.59 17.98 5.29
N LEU A 26 -9.29 18.27 5.42
CA LEU A 26 -8.39 18.34 4.29
C LEU A 26 -8.14 16.94 3.68
N PHE A 27 -8.09 15.90 4.51
CA PHE A 27 -7.95 14.53 4.04
C PHE A 27 -9.23 14.00 3.39
N ASP A 28 -10.41 14.52 3.75
CA ASP A 28 -11.67 14.20 3.07
C ASP A 28 -11.71 14.68 1.62
N ALA A 29 -10.96 15.73 1.30
CA ALA A 29 -10.83 16.26 -0.06
C ALA A 29 -9.89 15.46 -0.96
N LEU A 30 -9.21 14.43 -0.45
CA LEU A 30 -8.28 13.58 -1.20
C LEU A 30 -8.95 12.25 -1.60
N PRO A 31 -9.46 12.13 -2.84
CA PRO A 31 -10.27 10.95 -3.24
C PRO A 31 -9.44 9.67 -3.37
N ASP A 32 -8.13 9.79 -3.63
CA ASP A 32 -7.25 8.65 -3.91
C ASP A 32 -6.35 8.30 -2.72
N VAL A 33 -6.59 8.93 -1.56
CA VAL A 33 -5.81 8.73 -0.35
C VAL A 33 -6.72 8.34 0.80
N VAL A 34 -6.52 7.15 1.33
CA VAL A 34 -7.03 6.77 2.65
C VAL A 34 -6.17 7.44 3.70
N PHE A 35 -6.81 8.04 4.71
CA PHE A 35 -6.15 8.54 5.91
C PHE A 35 -6.85 8.02 7.15
N PHE A 36 -6.06 7.62 8.15
CA PHE A 36 -6.58 7.19 9.43
C PHE A 36 -5.62 7.48 10.58
N VAL A 37 -6.20 7.63 11.77
CA VAL A 37 -5.51 7.58 13.06
C VAL A 37 -6.16 6.49 13.89
N LYS A 38 -5.34 5.74 14.64
CA LYS A 38 -5.77 4.69 15.56
C LYS A 38 -5.15 4.89 16.94
N ASP A 39 -5.88 4.46 17.96
CA ASP A 39 -5.39 4.42 19.34
C ASP A 39 -4.38 3.28 19.58
N ALA A 40 -3.92 3.16 20.84
CA ALA A 40 -2.98 2.13 21.26
C ALA A 40 -3.55 0.69 21.17
N GLN A 41 -4.85 0.53 21.00
CA GLN A 41 -5.53 -0.74 20.80
C GLN A 41 -5.80 -1.04 19.31
N GLY A 42 -5.29 -0.19 18.39
CA GLY A 42 -5.48 -0.32 16.95
C GLY A 42 -6.90 0.01 16.46
N ARG A 43 -7.69 0.74 17.27
CA ARG A 43 -9.04 1.17 16.93
C ARG A 43 -9.02 2.50 16.20
N TYR A 44 -9.81 2.63 15.15
CA TYR A 44 -9.95 3.88 14.41
C TYR A 44 -10.47 5.01 15.30
N VAL A 45 -9.73 6.11 15.37
CA VAL A 45 -10.10 7.37 16.06
C VAL A 45 -10.44 8.45 15.04
N VAL A 46 -9.70 8.50 13.93
CA VAL A 46 -9.95 9.40 12.80
C VAL A 46 -9.91 8.59 11.52
N VAL A 47 -10.84 8.88 10.61
CA VAL A 47 -10.89 8.30 9.27
C VAL A 47 -11.36 9.35 8.27
N ASN A 48 -10.86 9.30 7.04
CA ASN A 48 -11.37 10.17 5.98
C ASN A 48 -12.49 9.49 5.17
N GLN A 49 -13.20 10.28 4.37
CA GLN A 49 -14.31 9.82 3.53
C GLN A 49 -13.88 8.76 2.49
N THR A 50 -12.62 8.79 2.04
CA THR A 50 -12.08 7.79 1.12
C THR A 50 -12.06 6.41 1.76
N LEU A 51 -11.63 6.27 3.03
CA LEU A 51 -11.68 4.99 3.74
C LEU A 51 -13.13 4.50 3.92
N VAL A 52 -14.05 5.39 4.31
CA VAL A 52 -15.47 5.06 4.47
C VAL A 52 -16.05 4.47 3.18
N LYS A 53 -15.83 5.14 2.04
CA LYS A 53 -16.29 4.69 0.72
C LYS A 53 -15.68 3.34 0.34
N ARG A 54 -14.40 3.14 0.57
CA ARG A 54 -13.71 1.86 0.28
C ARG A 54 -14.23 0.70 1.11
N CYS A 55 -14.63 0.98 2.36
CA CYS A 55 -15.28 -0.01 3.20
C CYS A 55 -16.76 -0.25 2.84
N GLY A 56 -17.30 0.42 1.81
CA GLY A 56 -18.71 0.31 1.42
C GLY A 56 -19.66 0.91 2.45
N LEU A 57 -19.17 1.81 3.29
CA LEU A 57 -19.92 2.45 4.38
C LEU A 57 -20.40 3.86 3.97
N LYS A 58 -21.38 4.37 4.71
CA LYS A 58 -21.95 5.71 4.45
C LYS A 58 -21.42 6.80 5.38
N HIS A 59 -21.07 6.43 6.62
CA HIS A 59 -20.69 7.35 7.68
C HIS A 59 -19.43 6.90 8.39
N LYS A 60 -18.63 7.85 8.86
CA LYS A 60 -17.38 7.61 9.60
C LYS A 60 -17.63 6.83 10.90
N ASP A 61 -18.73 7.10 11.58
CA ASP A 61 -19.11 6.46 12.85
C ASP A 61 -19.15 4.93 12.77
N ALA A 62 -19.39 4.38 11.58
CA ALA A 62 -19.38 2.93 11.36
C ALA A 62 -17.97 2.32 11.43
N LEU A 63 -16.91 3.14 11.39
CA LEU A 63 -15.52 2.73 11.52
C LEU A 63 -14.93 3.05 12.88
N LEU A 64 -15.34 4.17 13.50
CA LEU A 64 -14.76 4.65 14.75
C LEU A 64 -14.92 3.62 15.87
N GLY A 65 -13.87 3.46 16.69
CA GLY A 65 -13.80 2.50 17.78
C GLY A 65 -13.57 1.03 17.37
N ARG A 66 -13.53 0.73 16.06
CA ARG A 66 -13.31 -0.63 15.53
C ARG A 66 -11.87 -0.82 15.09
N THR A 67 -11.39 -2.06 15.14
CA THR A 67 -10.09 -2.47 14.60
C THR A 67 -10.20 -2.82 13.12
N SER A 68 -9.06 -2.95 12.41
CA SER A 68 -9.04 -3.45 11.04
C SER A 68 -9.67 -4.84 10.90
N ALA A 69 -9.48 -5.72 11.90
CA ALA A 69 -10.04 -7.07 11.87
C ALA A 69 -11.58 -7.11 11.98
N GLU A 70 -12.17 -6.06 12.59
CA GLU A 70 -13.63 -5.92 12.73
C GLU A 70 -14.27 -5.24 11.51
N VAL A 71 -13.48 -4.51 10.71
CA VAL A 71 -13.94 -3.73 9.54
C VAL A 71 -13.80 -4.52 8.25
N PHE A 72 -12.66 -5.15 8.04
CA PHE A 72 -12.36 -5.84 6.79
C PHE A 72 -12.64 -7.34 6.91
N ALA A 73 -13.11 -7.93 5.79
CA ALA A 73 -13.35 -9.37 5.73
C ALA A 73 -12.09 -10.18 6.07
N ARG A 74 -12.26 -11.29 6.76
CA ARG A 74 -11.17 -12.27 6.97
C ARG A 74 -10.76 -12.85 5.62
N PRO A 75 -9.46 -13.11 5.42
CA PRO A 75 -8.34 -12.96 6.36
C PRO A 75 -7.64 -11.58 6.30
N PHE A 76 -8.04 -10.68 5.39
CA PHE A 76 -7.37 -9.39 5.14
C PHE A 76 -7.35 -8.50 6.40
N GLY A 77 -8.48 -8.39 7.09
CA GLY A 77 -8.58 -7.58 8.30
C GLY A 77 -7.60 -8.02 9.39
N GLN A 78 -7.34 -9.33 9.52
CA GLN A 78 -6.35 -9.87 10.45
C GLN A 78 -4.93 -9.47 10.08
N ASN A 79 -4.61 -9.45 8.78
CA ASN A 79 -3.30 -9.02 8.31
C ASN A 79 -3.06 -7.52 8.57
N TYR A 80 -4.07 -6.68 8.31
CA TYR A 80 -3.97 -5.24 8.59
C TYR A 80 -3.86 -4.96 10.10
N LEU A 81 -4.55 -5.74 10.93
CA LEU A 81 -4.41 -5.66 12.39
C LEU A 81 -2.99 -6.05 12.83
N ALA A 82 -2.44 -7.15 12.30
CA ALA A 82 -1.07 -7.58 12.63
C ALA A 82 -0.01 -6.54 12.24
N GLN A 83 -0.20 -5.84 11.13
CA GLN A 83 0.65 -4.70 10.77
C GLN A 83 0.53 -3.55 11.78
N ASP A 84 -0.70 -3.22 12.18
CA ASP A 84 -0.96 -2.17 13.18
C ASP A 84 -0.29 -2.54 14.51
N GLU A 85 -0.43 -3.77 14.96
CA GLU A 85 0.21 -4.30 16.19
C GLU A 85 1.75 -4.21 16.12
N ALA A 86 2.35 -4.52 14.96
CA ALA A 86 3.80 -4.41 14.79
C ALA A 86 4.29 -2.96 14.93
N VAL A 87 3.55 -1.99 14.39
CA VAL A 87 3.85 -0.57 14.54
C VAL A 87 3.68 -0.13 16.00
N LEU A 88 2.60 -0.56 16.66
CA LEU A 88 2.30 -0.19 18.04
C LEU A 88 3.29 -0.81 19.04
N ALA A 89 3.73 -2.05 18.83
CA ALA A 89 4.63 -2.74 19.73
C ALA A 89 6.07 -2.25 19.68
N GLY A 90 6.58 -1.93 18.49
CA GLY A 90 7.99 -1.62 18.28
C GLY A 90 8.27 -0.22 17.69
N GLY A 91 7.22 0.51 17.28
CA GLY A 91 7.39 1.76 16.52
C GLY A 91 8.01 1.53 15.14
N ALA A 92 7.96 0.31 14.61
CA ALA A 92 8.40 0.01 13.25
C ALA A 92 7.58 0.84 12.27
N GLU A 93 8.26 1.56 11.37
CA GLU A 93 7.58 2.32 10.32
C GLU A 93 7.30 1.42 9.11
N ILE A 94 6.15 1.60 8.49
CA ILE A 94 5.85 1.04 7.18
C ILE A 94 5.99 2.18 6.18
N GLU A 95 6.95 2.06 5.27
CA GLU A 95 7.24 3.05 4.26
C GLU A 95 6.96 2.51 2.86
N ASP A 96 6.05 3.17 2.13
CA ASP A 96 5.71 2.90 0.73
C ASP A 96 5.54 1.39 0.41
N GLN A 97 4.94 0.65 1.34
CA GLN A 97 4.67 -0.77 1.16
C GLN A 97 3.62 -0.95 0.07
N LEU A 98 3.99 -1.66 -0.99
CA LEU A 98 3.07 -2.04 -2.05
C LEU A 98 2.10 -3.09 -1.54
N GLU A 99 0.80 -2.79 -1.59
CA GLU A 99 -0.27 -3.67 -1.14
C GLU A 99 -1.36 -3.81 -2.18
N LEU A 100 -1.95 -4.99 -2.25
CA LEU A 100 -3.17 -5.25 -3.00
C LEU A 100 -4.34 -5.33 -2.02
N HIS A 101 -5.21 -4.32 -2.04
CA HIS A 101 -6.42 -4.31 -1.22
C HIS A 101 -7.61 -4.87 -2.00
N LEU A 102 -8.43 -5.69 -1.35
CA LEU A 102 -9.75 -6.06 -1.84
C LEU A 102 -10.78 -5.10 -1.25
N TYR A 103 -11.44 -4.36 -2.12
CA TYR A 103 -12.52 -3.46 -1.76
C TYR A 103 -13.85 -4.21 -1.60
N PRO A 104 -14.89 -3.58 -1.01
CA PRO A 104 -16.19 -4.22 -0.79
C PRO A 104 -16.88 -4.71 -2.06
N ASN A 105 -16.67 -4.02 -3.19
CA ASN A 105 -17.09 -4.47 -4.53
C ASN A 105 -16.23 -5.62 -5.07
N ARG A 106 -15.18 -6.03 -4.32
CA ARG A 106 -14.19 -7.07 -4.65
C ARG A 106 -13.28 -6.77 -5.83
N ASP A 107 -13.29 -5.56 -6.35
CA ASP A 107 -12.27 -5.14 -7.29
C ASP A 107 -10.94 -4.93 -6.56
N PRO A 108 -9.86 -5.59 -6.99
CA PRO A 108 -8.56 -5.39 -6.36
C PRO A 108 -8.01 -4.01 -6.69
N GLY A 109 -7.52 -3.31 -5.66
CA GLY A 109 -6.89 -1.99 -5.80
C GLY A 109 -5.45 -2.01 -5.29
N TRP A 110 -4.52 -1.54 -6.11
CA TRP A 110 -3.14 -1.37 -5.70
C TRP A 110 -2.93 -0.04 -5.01
N CYS A 111 -2.23 -0.05 -3.87
CA CYS A 111 -1.88 1.14 -3.13
C CYS A 111 -0.47 1.06 -2.54
N LEU A 112 0.06 2.22 -2.19
CA LEU A 112 1.25 2.37 -1.35
C LEU A 112 0.81 2.80 0.04
N THR A 113 1.15 2.00 1.04
CA THR A 113 0.80 2.22 2.44
C THR A 113 2.00 2.74 3.22
N ARG A 114 1.74 3.77 4.04
CA ARG A 114 2.63 4.24 5.10
C ARG A 114 1.93 4.18 6.43
N LYS A 115 2.64 3.72 7.47
CA LYS A 115 2.16 3.77 8.86
C LYS A 115 3.31 4.20 9.76
N THR A 116 3.02 5.09 10.69
CA THR A 116 3.99 5.54 11.70
C THR A 116 3.34 5.57 13.08
N ALA A 117 4.14 5.28 14.12
CA ALA A 117 3.68 5.36 15.49
C ALA A 117 3.49 6.81 15.93
N LEU A 118 2.41 7.08 16.65
CA LEU A 118 2.18 8.33 17.35
C LEU A 118 2.76 8.21 18.77
N ARG A 119 3.55 9.21 19.16
CA ARG A 119 4.19 9.25 20.47
C ARG A 119 3.75 10.48 21.26
N ASP A 120 3.58 10.30 22.54
CA ASP A 120 3.38 11.38 23.46
C ASP A 120 4.68 12.16 23.79
N ALA A 121 4.59 13.14 24.68
CA ALA A 121 5.74 13.95 25.08
C ALA A 121 6.84 13.16 25.82
N SER A 122 6.51 11.99 26.39
CA SER A 122 7.47 11.09 27.04
C SER A 122 8.15 10.15 26.06
N GLY A 123 7.68 10.09 24.79
CA GLY A 123 8.14 9.18 23.77
C GLY A 123 7.40 7.85 23.76
N ALA A 124 6.43 7.65 24.65
CA ALA A 124 5.61 6.43 24.67
C ALA A 124 4.68 6.39 23.43
N ILE A 125 4.49 5.18 22.86
CA ILE A 125 3.57 4.99 21.74
C ILE A 125 2.14 5.02 22.27
N VAL A 126 1.35 5.98 21.78
CA VAL A 126 -0.06 6.20 22.17
C VAL A 126 -1.04 5.86 21.05
N GLY A 127 -0.54 5.51 19.89
CA GLY A 127 -1.35 5.16 18.73
C GLY A 127 -0.51 5.07 17.46
N LEU A 128 -1.17 5.03 16.33
CA LEU A 128 -0.54 5.11 15.03
C LEU A 128 -1.36 5.97 14.05
N THR A 129 -0.69 6.51 13.04
CA THR A 129 -1.37 7.12 11.89
C THR A 129 -0.89 6.46 10.61
N GLY A 130 -1.71 6.50 9.59
CA GLY A 130 -1.34 5.94 8.30
C GLY A 130 -2.09 6.55 7.13
N ILE A 131 -1.48 6.40 5.98
CA ILE A 131 -2.08 6.69 4.69
C ILE A 131 -1.93 5.48 3.77
N SER A 132 -2.92 5.25 2.91
CA SER A 132 -2.81 4.35 1.78
C SER A 132 -3.22 5.11 0.53
N ARG A 133 -2.27 5.33 -0.37
CA ARG A 133 -2.50 6.06 -1.61
C ARG A 133 -2.70 5.09 -2.75
N ASP A 134 -3.80 5.23 -3.49
CA ASP A 134 -4.04 4.46 -4.69
C ASP A 134 -2.98 4.74 -5.74
N LEU A 135 -2.55 3.69 -6.42
CA LEU A 135 -1.74 3.84 -7.62
C LEU A 135 -2.65 4.32 -8.73
N ALA A 136 -2.48 5.59 -9.10
CA ALA A 136 -3.19 6.19 -10.22
C ALA A 136 -2.90 5.41 -11.52
N MET A 137 -3.87 5.42 -12.44
CA MET A 137 -3.63 4.98 -13.81
C MET A 137 -2.49 5.83 -14.42
N GLU A 138 -1.65 5.17 -15.22
CA GLU A 138 -0.48 5.76 -15.88
C GLU A 138 -0.83 7.10 -16.55
N ASP A 139 -0.13 8.17 -16.21
CA ASP A 139 -0.23 9.45 -16.94
C ASP A 139 0.55 9.36 -18.25
N ARG A 140 -0.11 8.81 -19.27
CA ARG A 140 0.45 8.65 -20.63
C ARG A 140 0.72 9.98 -21.34
N LYS A 141 0.17 11.08 -20.85
CA LYS A 141 0.43 12.43 -21.40
C LYS A 141 1.75 13.03 -20.91
N ASN A 142 2.34 12.45 -19.87
CA ASN A 142 3.62 12.91 -19.34
C ASN A 142 4.74 12.63 -20.35
N SER A 143 5.49 13.65 -20.75
CA SER A 143 6.62 13.51 -21.70
C SER A 143 7.70 12.52 -21.21
N ALA A 144 7.83 12.34 -19.91
CA ALA A 144 8.74 11.36 -19.31
C ALA A 144 8.23 9.91 -19.46
N TYR A 145 6.93 9.69 -19.70
CA TYR A 145 6.35 8.37 -19.94
C TYR A 145 7.02 7.66 -21.12
N HIS A 146 7.18 8.39 -22.25
CA HIS A 146 7.80 7.84 -23.46
C HIS A 146 9.22 7.33 -23.21
N LYS A 147 9.95 7.90 -22.25
CA LYS A 147 11.32 7.50 -21.93
C LYS A 147 11.40 6.11 -21.29
N VAL A 148 10.39 5.73 -20.52
CA VAL A 148 10.37 4.44 -19.81
C VAL A 148 9.38 3.45 -20.40
N ALA A 149 8.57 3.85 -21.37
CA ALA A 149 7.54 3.00 -21.98
C ALA A 149 8.09 1.69 -22.54
N ALA A 150 9.29 1.71 -23.12
CA ALA A 150 9.94 0.50 -23.63
C ALA A 150 10.27 -0.48 -22.48
N ALA A 151 10.84 0.01 -21.38
CA ALA A 151 11.14 -0.84 -20.22
C ALA A 151 9.87 -1.36 -19.55
N ALA A 152 8.83 -0.51 -19.42
CA ALA A 152 7.54 -0.93 -18.87
C ALA A 152 6.87 -1.99 -19.74
N ARG A 153 6.92 -1.85 -21.06
CA ARG A 153 6.43 -2.86 -22.01
C ARG A 153 7.19 -4.17 -21.86
N LEU A 154 8.52 -4.13 -21.78
CA LEU A 154 9.34 -5.33 -21.58
C LEU A 154 8.95 -6.05 -20.28
N ILE A 155 8.66 -5.32 -19.19
CA ILE A 155 8.15 -5.93 -17.96
C ILE A 155 6.81 -6.63 -18.21
N GLN A 156 5.88 -6.02 -18.92
CA GLN A 156 4.56 -6.60 -19.21
C GLN A 156 4.66 -7.85 -20.10
N GLU A 157 5.58 -7.86 -21.05
CA GLU A 157 5.76 -8.96 -22.01
C GLU A 157 6.55 -10.13 -21.43
N ARG A 158 7.45 -9.89 -20.45
CA ARG A 158 8.41 -10.89 -19.95
C ARG A 158 8.45 -10.97 -18.42
N TYR A 159 7.35 -10.66 -17.74
CA TYR A 159 7.29 -10.72 -16.27
C TYR A 159 7.58 -12.09 -15.69
N ASP A 160 7.32 -13.16 -16.45
CA ASP A 160 7.57 -14.56 -16.13
C ASP A 160 9.07 -14.95 -16.18
N GLN A 161 9.93 -14.07 -16.68
CA GLN A 161 11.37 -14.29 -16.84
C GLN A 161 12.18 -13.44 -15.88
N PRO A 162 13.47 -13.77 -15.66
CA PRO A 162 14.39 -12.88 -14.97
C PRO A 162 14.53 -11.55 -15.71
N LEU A 163 14.28 -10.45 -15.00
CA LEU A 163 14.37 -9.08 -15.54
C LEU A 163 15.35 -8.24 -14.68
N PRO A 164 16.66 -8.34 -14.93
CA PRO A 164 17.64 -7.54 -14.21
C PRO A 164 17.53 -6.06 -14.57
N LEU A 165 17.67 -5.16 -13.57
CA LEU A 165 17.57 -3.72 -13.80
C LEU A 165 18.49 -3.18 -14.90
N PRO A 166 19.74 -3.66 -15.08
CA PRO A 166 20.58 -3.23 -16.20
C PRO A 166 20.00 -3.53 -17.58
N GLU A 167 19.24 -4.61 -17.75
CA GLU A 167 18.55 -4.93 -19.01
C GLU A 167 17.42 -3.92 -19.28
N LEU A 168 16.60 -3.64 -18.29
CA LEU A 168 15.54 -2.63 -18.38
C LEU A 168 16.10 -1.24 -18.68
N ALA A 169 17.21 -0.88 -18.04
CA ALA A 169 17.87 0.40 -18.26
C ALA A 169 18.42 0.54 -19.67
N ARG A 170 19.04 -0.53 -20.22
CA ARG A 170 19.49 -0.57 -21.63
C ARG A 170 18.32 -0.43 -22.61
N THR A 171 17.21 -1.13 -22.38
CA THR A 171 15.99 -1.04 -23.20
C THR A 171 15.42 0.39 -23.22
N ALA A 172 15.51 1.11 -22.11
CA ALA A 172 15.11 2.51 -22.02
C ALA A 172 16.17 3.52 -22.46
N ASN A 173 17.37 3.06 -22.88
CA ASN A 173 18.53 3.89 -23.18
C ASN A 173 18.89 4.85 -22.01
N MET A 174 19.00 4.29 -20.80
CA MET A 174 19.22 5.03 -19.55
C MET A 174 20.22 4.31 -18.65
N SER A 175 20.78 5.04 -17.69
CA SER A 175 21.41 4.40 -16.52
C SER A 175 20.34 3.82 -15.59
N VAL A 176 20.74 2.85 -14.73
CA VAL A 176 19.82 2.26 -13.72
C VAL A 176 19.24 3.36 -12.81
N ALA A 177 20.05 4.30 -12.35
CA ALA A 177 19.60 5.40 -11.50
C ALA A 177 18.59 6.32 -12.20
N GLN A 178 18.77 6.58 -13.51
CA GLN A 178 17.79 7.33 -14.31
C GLN A 178 16.49 6.55 -14.45
N LEU A 179 16.57 5.25 -14.74
CA LEU A 179 15.40 4.38 -14.84
C LEU A 179 14.58 4.41 -13.54
N GLU A 180 15.21 4.18 -12.39
CA GLU A 180 14.56 4.21 -11.08
C GLU A 180 13.88 5.55 -10.81
N ARG A 181 14.57 6.66 -11.04
CA ARG A 181 14.00 8.01 -10.87
C ARG A 181 12.79 8.26 -11.76
N TYR A 182 12.82 7.82 -13.03
CA TYR A 182 11.68 7.99 -13.93
C TYR A 182 10.53 7.05 -13.60
N PHE A 183 10.79 5.82 -13.19
CA PHE A 183 9.76 4.91 -12.73
C PHE A 183 9.03 5.47 -11.50
N LEU A 184 9.77 5.95 -10.49
CA LEU A 184 9.18 6.62 -9.33
C LEU A 184 8.35 7.84 -9.71
N ARG A 185 8.82 8.64 -10.68
CA ARG A 185 8.10 9.85 -11.13
C ARG A 185 6.79 9.53 -11.86
N ILE A 186 6.76 8.47 -12.67
CA ILE A 186 5.65 8.17 -13.59
C ILE A 186 4.70 7.15 -12.99
N TYR A 187 5.25 6.04 -12.48
CA TYR A 187 4.47 4.92 -11.92
C TYR A 187 4.34 5.01 -10.42
N GLN A 188 5.06 5.93 -9.75
CA GLN A 188 5.16 6.03 -8.29
C GLN A 188 5.69 4.73 -7.64
N LEU A 189 6.29 3.87 -8.43
CA LEU A 189 6.87 2.58 -8.06
C LEU A 189 8.29 2.49 -8.60
N THR A 190 9.15 1.75 -7.90
CA THR A 190 10.43 1.34 -8.45
C THR A 190 10.22 0.30 -9.57
N PRO A 191 11.18 0.11 -10.50
CA PRO A 191 11.08 -0.94 -11.50
C PRO A 191 10.86 -2.33 -10.90
N ARG A 192 11.48 -2.64 -9.76
CA ARG A 192 11.29 -3.91 -9.04
C ARG A 192 9.86 -4.06 -8.53
N GLN A 193 9.28 -3.00 -7.97
CA GLN A 193 7.88 -3.01 -7.53
C GLN A 193 6.92 -3.18 -8.71
N VAL A 194 7.21 -2.58 -9.87
CA VAL A 194 6.41 -2.80 -11.09
C VAL A 194 6.48 -4.26 -11.54
N ILE A 195 7.67 -4.90 -11.52
CA ILE A 195 7.79 -6.34 -11.83
C ILE A 195 6.95 -7.18 -10.85
N ILE A 196 7.09 -6.94 -9.55
CA ILE A 196 6.31 -7.64 -8.51
C ILE A 196 4.82 -7.47 -8.75
N LYS A 197 4.37 -6.22 -8.94
CA LYS A 197 2.98 -5.91 -9.24
C LYS A 197 2.46 -6.68 -10.45
N THR A 198 3.19 -6.65 -11.56
CA THR A 198 2.80 -7.33 -12.81
C THR A 198 2.68 -8.84 -12.61
N ARG A 199 3.64 -9.47 -11.90
CA ARG A 199 3.60 -10.89 -11.54
C ARG A 199 2.40 -11.23 -10.67
N LEU A 200 2.12 -10.43 -9.67
CA LEU A 200 1.01 -10.68 -8.75
C LEU A 200 -0.35 -10.41 -9.39
N ASP A 201 -0.46 -9.44 -10.31
CA ASP A 201 -1.65 -9.24 -11.13
C ASP A 201 -1.94 -10.47 -12.00
N ALA A 202 -0.90 -11.04 -12.64
CA ALA A 202 -1.03 -12.26 -13.41
C ALA A 202 -1.43 -13.46 -12.52
N ALA A 203 -0.75 -13.62 -11.38
CA ALA A 203 -1.05 -14.67 -10.42
C ALA A 203 -2.48 -14.58 -9.87
N SER A 204 -2.96 -13.38 -9.55
CA SER A 204 -4.32 -13.16 -9.04
C SER A 204 -5.39 -13.59 -10.06
N ARG A 205 -5.16 -13.31 -11.34
CA ARG A 205 -6.05 -13.80 -12.42
C ARG A 205 -6.01 -15.32 -12.55
N MET A 206 -4.81 -15.94 -12.50
CA MET A 206 -4.64 -17.39 -12.60
C MET A 206 -5.23 -18.11 -11.38
N LEU A 207 -5.17 -17.51 -10.20
CA LEU A 207 -5.75 -18.07 -8.98
C LEU A 207 -7.28 -18.15 -9.01
N ALA A 208 -7.95 -17.43 -9.88
CA ALA A 208 -9.38 -17.60 -10.13
C ALA A 208 -9.72 -18.90 -10.89
N GLY A 209 -8.74 -19.53 -11.53
CA GLY A 209 -8.87 -20.80 -12.23
C GLY A 209 -8.41 -22.01 -11.41
N GLU A 210 -8.33 -23.18 -12.07
CA GLU A 210 -8.10 -24.50 -11.44
C GLU A 210 -6.62 -24.87 -11.27
N GLY A 211 -5.67 -24.17 -11.87
CA GLY A 211 -4.24 -24.48 -11.81
C GLY A 211 -3.69 -24.56 -10.39
N SER A 212 -2.71 -25.44 -10.15
CA SER A 212 -2.07 -25.52 -8.84
C SER A 212 -1.29 -24.25 -8.49
N VAL A 213 -1.17 -23.95 -7.21
CA VAL A 213 -0.40 -22.76 -6.76
C VAL A 213 1.08 -22.86 -7.17
N ALA A 214 1.62 -24.07 -7.26
CA ALA A 214 3.00 -24.30 -7.71
C ALA A 214 3.19 -23.97 -9.20
N GLU A 215 2.27 -24.42 -10.05
CA GLU A 215 2.29 -24.10 -11.49
C GLU A 215 2.13 -22.58 -11.71
N ILE A 216 1.21 -21.95 -10.98
CA ILE A 216 1.01 -20.49 -11.05
C ILE A 216 2.28 -19.74 -10.63
N ALA A 217 2.98 -20.19 -9.58
CA ALA A 217 4.22 -19.60 -9.15
C ALA A 217 5.27 -19.59 -10.28
N LEU A 218 5.46 -20.74 -10.94
CA LEU A 218 6.39 -20.88 -12.06
C LEU A 218 5.97 -20.03 -13.26
N ALA A 219 4.69 -20.06 -13.63
CA ALA A 219 4.13 -19.24 -14.71
C ALA A 219 4.24 -17.74 -14.47
N CYS A 220 4.38 -17.31 -13.21
CA CYS A 220 4.59 -15.91 -12.83
C CYS A 220 6.07 -15.56 -12.59
N GLY A 221 7.01 -16.43 -12.98
CA GLY A 221 8.45 -16.16 -12.93
C GLY A 221 9.07 -16.24 -11.52
N TYR A 222 8.48 -17.03 -10.63
CA TYR A 222 9.08 -17.36 -9.34
C TYR A 222 9.85 -18.67 -9.43
N GLY A 223 11.03 -18.71 -8.85
CA GLY A 223 11.88 -19.91 -8.89
C GLY A 223 11.32 -21.11 -8.11
N ASP A 224 10.47 -20.83 -7.10
CA ASP A 224 9.83 -21.86 -6.29
C ASP A 224 8.52 -21.34 -5.65
N HIS A 225 7.68 -22.27 -5.23
CA HIS A 225 6.41 -22.02 -4.54
C HIS A 225 6.56 -21.23 -3.24
N SER A 226 7.66 -21.44 -2.50
CA SER A 226 7.87 -20.79 -1.20
C SER A 226 8.20 -19.31 -1.37
N ALA A 227 9.05 -18.96 -2.35
CA ALA A 227 9.35 -17.58 -2.70
C ALA A 227 8.10 -16.82 -3.15
N PHE A 228 7.28 -17.46 -4.02
CA PHE A 228 6.00 -16.94 -4.46
C PHE A 228 5.07 -16.71 -3.27
N THR A 229 4.85 -17.71 -2.43
CA THR A 229 3.94 -17.62 -1.29
C THR A 229 4.35 -16.52 -0.31
N ARG A 230 5.66 -16.39 -0.02
CA ARG A 230 6.17 -15.29 0.83
C ARG A 230 5.90 -13.92 0.21
N GLN A 231 6.24 -13.75 -1.08
CA GLN A 231 6.02 -12.47 -1.77
C GLN A 231 4.54 -12.14 -1.87
N PHE A 232 3.70 -13.10 -2.25
CA PHE A 232 2.27 -12.93 -2.36
C PHE A 232 1.67 -12.51 -1.01
N ARG A 233 2.00 -13.25 0.06
CA ARG A 233 1.53 -12.92 1.41
C ARG A 233 2.03 -11.55 1.88
N ALA A 234 3.28 -11.19 1.63
CA ALA A 234 3.83 -9.89 2.02
C ALA A 234 3.12 -8.71 1.33
N THR A 235 2.64 -8.91 0.09
CA THR A 235 2.06 -7.83 -0.72
C THR A 235 0.53 -7.84 -0.70
N VAL A 236 -0.09 -9.03 -0.72
CA VAL A 236 -1.56 -9.19 -0.76
C VAL A 236 -2.15 -9.38 0.65
N GLY A 237 -1.30 -9.72 1.62
CA GLY A 237 -1.69 -9.91 3.02
C GLY A 237 -2.18 -11.32 3.36
N VAL A 238 -2.40 -12.16 2.35
CA VAL A 238 -2.91 -13.53 2.52
C VAL A 238 -2.12 -14.49 1.65
N THR A 239 -2.17 -15.79 1.95
CA THR A 239 -1.55 -16.79 1.08
C THR A 239 -2.32 -16.94 -0.24
N PRO A 240 -1.68 -17.42 -1.33
CA PRO A 240 -2.36 -17.69 -2.59
C PRO A 240 -3.58 -18.60 -2.43
N THR A 241 -3.49 -19.65 -1.61
CA THR A 241 -4.61 -20.55 -1.32
C THR A 241 -5.76 -19.86 -0.59
N GLN A 242 -5.46 -19.00 0.37
CA GLN A 242 -6.48 -18.20 1.06
C GLN A 242 -7.14 -17.20 0.09
N TYR A 243 -6.33 -16.54 -0.75
CA TYR A 243 -6.83 -15.61 -1.78
C TYR A 243 -7.83 -16.32 -2.71
N ARG A 244 -7.46 -17.49 -3.25
CA ARG A 244 -8.34 -18.31 -4.10
C ARG A 244 -9.68 -18.60 -3.42
N ARG A 245 -9.67 -19.03 -2.16
CA ARG A 245 -10.90 -19.34 -1.42
C ARG A 245 -11.82 -18.14 -1.27
N VAL A 246 -11.25 -16.97 -1.00
CA VAL A 246 -12.00 -15.72 -0.82
C VAL A 246 -12.58 -15.23 -2.15
N THR A 247 -11.86 -15.39 -3.25
CA THR A 247 -12.29 -14.90 -4.58
C THR A 247 -13.19 -15.89 -5.31
N ALA A 248 -13.03 -17.20 -5.09
CA ALA A 248 -13.89 -18.23 -5.71
C ALA A 248 -15.24 -18.44 -4.99
N GLY A 249 -15.37 -18.05 -3.71
CA GLY A 249 -16.61 -18.12 -2.93
C GLY A 249 -17.50 -16.89 -3.10
N ALA A 250 -17.30 -16.12 -4.12
CA ALA A 250 -18.05 -14.94 -4.56
C ALA A 250 -18.78 -15.24 -5.86
#